data_b1d76a618afadbb3d89fefd013fa32f4
#
_entry.id   b1d76a618afadbb3d89fefd013fa32f4
#
_cell.length_a   1.000
_cell.length_b   1.000
_cell.length_c   1.000
_cell.angle_alpha   90.00
_cell.angle_beta   90.00
_cell.angle_gamma   90.00
#
_symmetry.space_group_name_H-M   'P 1'
#
loop_
_entity.id
_entity.type
_entity.pdbx_description
1 polymer ?
#
loop_
_entity_poly.entity_id
_entity_poly.type
_entity_poly.pdbx_seq_one_letter_code
_entity_poly.pdbx_strand_id
1 'polypeptide(L)'
;MKLFYSNNSPYARKIRVLISEKKAMVDLEKVVLADKNCTIHQYNPLAKVPTLIANNVSFFDSPVIAEYIDHKSDLPYLIPSDFDKKILVKRWEAIADGLCDAAVAIMLEKRKPLSQQNADLFKKQIKKIKLSLEWLNREMEGKIYYLENKFSYADIAVGCALGYVKLRYPEIDSEKEYLNLHHLYELLMQRPSFQKTTPEPYL
;
A
#
# COMPACT_ATOMS: atom_id res chain seq x y z
N MET A 1 -0.55 20.66 4.82
CA MET A 1 0.14 19.70 3.94
C MET A 1 -0.78 19.33 2.79
N LYS A 2 -0.22 18.94 1.62
CA LYS A 2 -1.01 18.49 0.45
C LYS A 2 -0.48 17.15 -0.05
N LEU A 3 -1.36 16.16 -0.27
CA LEU A 3 -1.01 14.85 -0.82
C LEU A 3 -1.58 14.68 -2.22
N PHE A 4 -0.72 14.48 -3.21
CA PHE A 4 -1.12 14.00 -4.54
C PHE A 4 -1.29 12.48 -4.52
N TYR A 5 -2.44 12.00 -5.02
CA TYR A 5 -2.78 10.58 -5.00
C TYR A 5 -3.60 10.15 -6.22
N SER A 6 -3.66 8.86 -6.48
CA SER A 6 -4.70 8.26 -7.34
C SER A 6 -5.46 7.19 -6.57
N ASN A 7 -6.76 7.01 -6.86
CA ASN A 7 -7.65 6.09 -6.11
C ASN A 7 -7.14 4.65 -6.14
N ASN A 8 -6.55 4.23 -7.25
CA ASN A 8 -6.14 2.85 -7.49
C ASN A 8 -4.67 2.57 -7.19
N SER A 9 -3.92 3.54 -6.66
CA SER A 9 -2.55 3.32 -6.21
C SER A 9 -2.54 2.69 -4.82
N PRO A 10 -2.01 1.46 -4.65
CA PRO A 10 -1.90 0.84 -3.33
C PRO A 10 -0.97 1.63 -2.40
N TYR A 11 0.08 2.23 -2.96
CA TYR A 11 1.03 3.07 -2.22
C TYR A 11 0.38 4.36 -1.72
N ALA A 12 -0.45 5.00 -2.54
CA ALA A 12 -1.19 6.19 -2.11
C ALA A 12 -2.31 5.82 -1.12
N ARG A 13 -2.93 4.63 -1.25
CA ARG A 13 -3.94 4.16 -0.31
C ARG A 13 -3.39 4.03 1.10
N LYS A 14 -2.22 3.40 1.28
CA LYS A 14 -1.63 3.23 2.62
C LYS A 14 -1.35 4.58 3.31
N ILE A 15 -0.98 5.61 2.54
CA ILE A 15 -0.79 6.96 3.08
C ILE A 15 -2.14 7.63 3.42
N ARG A 16 -3.17 7.46 2.60
CA ARG A 16 -4.52 7.96 2.90
C ARG A 16 -5.14 7.30 4.14
N VAL A 17 -4.93 6.00 4.32
CA VAL A 17 -5.30 5.28 5.56
C VAL A 17 -4.56 5.87 6.74
N LEU A 18 -3.23 6.01 6.66
CA LEU A 18 -2.41 6.60 7.72
C LEU A 18 -2.86 8.01 8.09
N ILE A 19 -3.11 8.89 7.12
CA ILE A 19 -3.65 10.26 7.33
C ILE A 19 -4.94 10.20 8.16
N SER A 20 -5.86 9.29 7.80
CA SER A 20 -7.12 9.11 8.51
C SER A 20 -6.93 8.61 9.94
N GLU A 21 -6.07 7.60 10.16
CA GLU A 21 -5.77 7.05 11.49
C GLU A 21 -5.08 8.07 12.39
N LYS A 22 -4.20 8.89 11.82
CA LYS A 22 -3.46 9.94 12.53
C LYS A 22 -4.24 11.26 12.62
N LYS A 23 -5.43 11.34 12.03
CA LYS A 23 -6.23 12.58 11.94
C LYS A 23 -5.40 13.78 11.46
N ALA A 24 -4.45 13.52 10.56
CA ALA A 24 -3.53 14.53 10.09
C ALA A 24 -4.22 15.52 9.14
N MET A 25 -3.92 16.82 9.29
CA MET A 25 -4.46 17.89 8.44
C MET A 25 -3.71 17.93 7.10
N VAL A 26 -4.25 17.22 6.11
CA VAL A 26 -3.68 17.07 4.76
C VAL A 26 -4.76 17.26 3.70
N ASP A 27 -4.56 18.21 2.78
CA ASP A 27 -5.41 18.37 1.62
C ASP A 27 -5.11 17.27 0.60
N LEU A 28 -6.15 16.57 0.14
CA LEU A 28 -6.02 15.47 -0.78
C LEU A 28 -6.31 15.93 -2.21
N GLU A 29 -5.31 15.83 -3.09
CA GLU A 29 -5.44 16.20 -4.52
C GLU A 29 -5.33 14.95 -5.40
N LYS A 30 -6.46 14.57 -6.03
CA LYS A 30 -6.50 13.43 -6.94
C LYS A 30 -5.86 13.80 -8.28
N VAL A 31 -4.93 12.96 -8.76
CA VAL A 31 -4.29 13.12 -10.06
C VAL A 31 -4.48 11.89 -10.94
N VAL A 32 -4.51 12.12 -12.25
CA VAL A 32 -4.54 11.08 -13.28
C VAL A 32 -3.17 11.05 -13.95
N LEU A 33 -2.34 10.06 -13.60
CA LEU A 33 -0.97 9.97 -14.10
C LEU A 33 -0.85 9.83 -15.64
N ALA A 34 -1.91 9.31 -16.28
CA ALA A 34 -1.95 9.18 -17.74
C ALA A 34 -2.40 10.46 -18.46
N ASP A 35 -2.82 11.49 -17.73
CA ASP A 35 -3.18 12.78 -18.31
C ASP A 35 -1.92 13.50 -18.78
N LYS A 36 -1.91 13.95 -20.03
CA LYS A 36 -0.80 14.72 -20.64
C LYS A 36 -0.52 16.03 -19.88
N ASN A 37 -1.54 16.58 -19.21
CA ASN A 37 -1.44 17.80 -18.39
C ASN A 37 -1.07 17.52 -16.94
N CYS A 38 -0.75 16.27 -16.56
CA CYS A 38 -0.38 15.93 -15.22
C CYS A 38 0.97 16.58 -14.85
N THR A 39 0.93 17.48 -13.84
CA THR A 39 2.11 18.24 -13.41
C THR A 39 2.89 17.59 -12.28
N ILE A 40 2.57 16.36 -11.91
CA ILE A 40 3.20 15.67 -10.76
C ILE A 40 4.74 15.62 -10.86
N HIS A 41 5.29 15.58 -12.08
CA HIS A 41 6.74 15.58 -12.33
C HIS A 41 7.44 16.85 -11.81
N GLN A 42 6.71 17.96 -11.63
CA GLN A 42 7.24 19.19 -11.04
C GLN A 42 7.54 19.03 -9.54
N TYR A 43 6.87 18.11 -8.88
CA TYR A 43 6.99 17.83 -7.44
C TYR A 43 7.75 16.54 -7.15
N ASN A 44 7.70 15.56 -8.07
CA ASN A 44 8.35 14.27 -7.91
C ASN A 44 8.99 13.86 -9.23
N PRO A 45 10.34 13.83 -9.33
CA PRO A 45 11.04 13.48 -10.56
C PRO A 45 10.76 12.04 -11.04
N LEU A 46 10.24 11.16 -10.15
CA LEU A 46 9.82 9.82 -10.53
C LEU A 46 8.41 9.80 -11.15
N ALA A 47 7.72 10.96 -11.22
CA ALA A 47 6.36 11.11 -11.73
C ALA A 47 5.35 10.09 -11.13
N LYS A 48 5.46 9.82 -9.84
CA LYS A 48 4.67 8.81 -9.12
C LYS A 48 3.80 9.44 -8.01
N VAL A 49 2.79 8.70 -7.60
CA VAL A 49 2.00 8.97 -6.40
C VAL A 49 2.16 7.80 -5.42
N PRO A 50 2.13 8.09 -4.09
CA PRO A 50 1.87 9.36 -3.44
C PRO A 50 3.05 10.33 -3.51
N THR A 51 2.74 11.62 -3.51
CA THR A 51 3.72 12.69 -3.30
C THR A 51 3.11 13.68 -2.31
N LEU A 52 3.81 13.96 -1.22
CA LEU A 52 3.39 14.89 -0.17
C LEU A 52 4.17 16.19 -0.29
N ILE A 53 3.47 17.32 -0.25
CA ILE A 53 4.07 18.64 -0.11
C ILE A 53 3.82 19.14 1.32
N ALA A 54 4.90 19.45 2.02
CA ALA A 54 4.85 20.05 3.35
C ALA A 54 5.95 21.09 3.50
N ASN A 55 5.63 22.28 3.98
CA ASN A 55 6.58 23.38 4.17
C ASN A 55 7.43 23.67 2.90
N ASN A 56 6.80 23.65 1.73
CA ASN A 56 7.43 23.83 0.41
C ASN A 56 8.48 22.76 0.04
N VAL A 57 8.47 21.61 0.74
CA VAL A 57 9.33 20.45 0.45
C VAL A 57 8.47 19.31 -0.06
N SER A 58 8.93 18.64 -1.12
CA SER A 58 8.32 17.42 -1.66
C SER A 58 8.88 16.18 -0.98
N PHE A 59 7.99 15.31 -0.49
CA PHE A 59 8.35 14.02 0.10
C PHE A 59 7.81 12.88 -0.78
N PHE A 60 8.63 11.94 -1.06
CA PHE A 60 8.40 10.67 -1.76
C PHE A 60 9.60 9.75 -1.44
N ASP A 61 9.48 8.43 -1.42
CA ASP A 61 8.41 7.51 -1.70
C ASP A 61 7.43 7.36 -0.52
N SER A 62 6.42 6.48 -0.66
CA SER A 62 5.41 6.27 0.40
C SER A 62 6.00 5.91 1.78
N PRO A 63 7.10 5.13 1.93
CA PRO A 63 7.72 4.89 3.23
C PRO A 63 8.24 6.16 3.92
N VAL A 64 8.78 7.09 3.15
CA VAL A 64 9.26 8.40 3.65
C VAL A 64 8.09 9.27 4.11
N ILE A 65 7.03 9.31 3.30
CA ILE A 65 5.81 10.06 3.64
C ILE A 65 5.17 9.50 4.92
N ALA A 66 5.17 8.17 5.07
CA ALA A 66 4.60 7.53 6.26
C ALA A 66 5.32 7.96 7.53
N GLU A 67 6.65 7.91 7.55
CA GLU A 67 7.43 8.35 8.70
C GLU A 67 7.20 9.83 9.02
N TYR A 68 7.14 10.66 7.97
CA TYR A 68 6.89 12.09 8.16
C TYR A 68 5.53 12.37 8.80
N ILE A 69 4.45 11.77 8.28
CA ILE A 69 3.09 11.96 8.80
C ILE A 69 2.95 11.37 10.20
N ASP A 70 3.47 10.17 10.42
CA ASP A 70 3.38 9.50 11.73
C ASP A 70 4.10 10.30 12.82
N HIS A 71 5.27 10.86 12.51
CA HIS A 71 6.04 11.69 13.44
C HIS A 71 5.41 13.06 13.71
N LYS A 72 4.70 13.66 12.72
CA LYS A 72 4.10 15.00 12.85
C LYS A 72 2.75 15.01 13.53
N SER A 73 2.17 13.86 13.82
CA SER A 73 0.89 13.76 14.51
C SER A 73 1.09 13.63 16.03
N ASP A 74 0.20 14.24 16.80
CA ASP A 74 0.16 14.13 18.27
C ASP A 74 -0.41 12.81 18.78
N LEU A 75 -0.95 11.97 17.89
CA LEU A 75 -1.46 10.64 18.23
C LEU A 75 -0.32 9.62 18.38
N PRO A 76 -0.56 8.52 19.14
CA PRO A 76 0.45 7.48 19.30
C PRO A 76 1.06 6.99 18.00
N TYR A 77 2.35 6.73 18.00
CA TYR A 77 3.08 6.25 16.83
C TYR A 77 2.55 4.91 16.34
N LEU A 78 2.32 4.82 15.03
CA LEU A 78 2.04 3.57 14.31
C LEU A 78 3.35 2.94 13.77
N ILE A 79 4.40 3.74 13.65
CA ILE A 79 5.77 3.31 13.40
C ILE A 79 6.55 3.53 14.70
N PRO A 80 6.93 2.48 15.44
CA PRO A 80 7.57 2.62 16.75
C PRO A 80 8.86 3.43 16.73
N SER A 81 9.15 4.14 17.82
CA SER A 81 10.43 4.81 18.01
C SER A 81 11.56 3.84 18.42
N ASP A 82 11.22 2.71 19.04
CA ASP A 82 12.16 1.63 19.29
C ASP A 82 12.71 1.08 17.98
N PHE A 83 14.03 0.99 17.86
CA PHE A 83 14.72 0.66 16.62
C PHE A 83 14.34 -0.73 16.09
N ASP A 84 14.36 -1.75 16.95
CA ASP A 84 14.12 -3.14 16.52
C ASP A 84 12.67 -3.33 16.09
N LYS A 85 11.71 -2.78 16.83
CA LYS A 85 10.30 -2.79 16.45
C LYS A 85 10.05 -2.00 15.17
N LYS A 86 10.71 -0.86 15.01
CA LYS A 86 10.65 -0.06 13.77
C LYS A 86 11.12 -0.87 12.56
N ILE A 87 12.25 -1.55 12.68
CA ILE A 87 12.80 -2.38 11.60
C ILE A 87 11.85 -3.54 11.24
N LEU A 88 11.18 -4.15 12.23
CA LEU A 88 10.16 -5.15 11.96
C LEU A 88 8.98 -4.57 11.16
N VAL A 89 8.46 -3.40 11.55
CA VAL A 89 7.38 -2.72 10.81
C VAL A 89 7.82 -2.42 9.37
N LYS A 90 9.05 -1.91 9.19
CA LYS A 90 9.61 -1.63 7.87
C LYS A 90 9.81 -2.88 7.02
N ARG A 91 10.16 -4.02 7.63
CA ARG A 91 10.27 -5.31 6.93
C ARG A 91 8.92 -5.76 6.37
N TRP A 92 7.82 -5.68 7.15
CA TRP A 92 6.49 -6.01 6.68
C TRP A 92 6.01 -5.01 5.62
N GLU A 93 6.29 -3.72 5.77
CA GLU A 93 6.03 -2.72 4.73
C GLU A 93 6.76 -3.08 3.43
N ALA A 94 8.04 -3.44 3.48
CA ALA A 94 8.83 -3.79 2.30
C ALA A 94 8.27 -5.02 1.55
N ILE A 95 7.79 -6.05 2.27
CA ILE A 95 7.11 -7.19 1.63
C ILE A 95 5.79 -6.76 1.00
N ALA A 96 4.99 -5.93 1.67
CA ALA A 96 3.73 -5.41 1.14
C ALA A 96 3.96 -4.57 -0.13
N ASP A 97 4.98 -3.72 -0.13
CA ASP A 97 5.36 -2.93 -1.31
C ASP A 97 5.87 -3.82 -2.46
N GLY A 98 6.71 -4.82 -2.17
CA GLY A 98 7.17 -5.79 -3.16
C GLY A 98 6.03 -6.63 -3.76
N LEU A 99 5.00 -6.95 -2.97
CA LEU A 99 3.76 -7.58 -3.43
C LEU A 99 3.01 -6.65 -4.40
N CYS A 100 2.86 -5.37 -4.03
CA CYS A 100 2.24 -4.36 -4.89
C CYS A 100 3.03 -4.15 -6.19
N ASP A 101 4.36 -4.10 -6.12
CA ASP A 101 5.24 -3.96 -7.29
C ASP A 101 5.03 -5.11 -8.29
N ALA A 102 4.95 -6.35 -7.79
CA ALA A 102 4.68 -7.51 -8.63
C ALA A 102 3.30 -7.42 -9.29
N ALA A 103 2.28 -7.01 -8.52
CA ALA A 103 0.91 -6.86 -9.01
C ALA A 103 0.80 -5.72 -10.04
N VAL A 104 1.45 -4.58 -9.80
CA VAL A 104 1.50 -3.44 -10.74
C VAL A 104 2.24 -3.82 -12.02
N ALA A 105 3.35 -4.56 -11.92
CA ALA A 105 4.09 -5.02 -13.11
C ALA A 105 3.21 -5.88 -14.04
N ILE A 106 2.43 -6.80 -13.47
CA ILE A 106 1.47 -7.61 -14.26
C ILE A 106 0.39 -6.70 -14.88
N MET A 107 -0.16 -5.77 -14.11
CA MET A 107 -1.20 -4.86 -14.61
C MET A 107 -0.69 -4.00 -15.77
N LEU A 108 0.55 -3.50 -15.70
CA LEU A 108 1.15 -2.72 -16.78
C LEU A 108 1.44 -3.60 -18.01
N GLU A 109 1.91 -4.84 -17.81
CA GLU A 109 2.14 -5.79 -18.88
C GLU A 109 0.83 -6.14 -19.61
N LYS A 110 -0.26 -6.36 -18.87
CA LYS A 110 -1.60 -6.62 -19.46
C LYS A 110 -2.16 -5.47 -20.32
N ARG A 111 -1.64 -4.25 -20.19
CA ARG A 111 -2.02 -3.11 -21.04
C ARG A 111 -1.39 -3.14 -22.45
N LYS A 112 -0.35 -3.93 -22.64
CA LYS A 112 0.27 -4.11 -23.96
C LYS A 112 -0.61 -4.98 -24.86
N PRO A 113 -0.50 -4.84 -26.18
CA PRO A 113 -1.09 -5.79 -27.12
C PRO A 113 -0.68 -7.23 -26.79
N LEU A 114 -1.59 -8.21 -26.93
CA LEU A 114 -1.33 -9.62 -26.59
C LEU A 114 -0.03 -10.17 -27.19
N SER A 115 0.28 -9.80 -28.46
CA SER A 115 1.50 -10.21 -29.15
C SER A 115 2.80 -9.66 -28.55
N GLN A 116 2.70 -8.64 -27.69
CA GLN A 116 3.85 -8.00 -27.03
C GLN A 116 3.95 -8.33 -25.54
N GLN A 117 2.99 -9.10 -25.02
CA GLN A 117 2.99 -9.49 -23.60
C GLN A 117 4.02 -10.59 -23.34
N ASN A 118 4.74 -10.45 -22.24
CA ASN A 118 5.78 -11.38 -21.82
C ASN A 118 5.22 -12.42 -20.82
N ALA A 119 5.01 -13.64 -21.30
CA ALA A 119 4.49 -14.74 -20.46
C ALA A 119 5.41 -15.11 -19.27
N ASP A 120 6.72 -15.00 -19.43
CA ASP A 120 7.66 -15.33 -18.35
C ASP A 120 7.65 -14.25 -17.26
N LEU A 121 7.42 -12.98 -17.62
CA LEU A 121 7.17 -11.92 -16.66
C LEU A 121 5.94 -12.26 -15.80
N PHE A 122 4.82 -12.66 -16.42
CA PHE A 122 3.62 -13.07 -15.68
C PHE A 122 3.93 -14.18 -14.69
N LYS A 123 4.54 -15.27 -15.14
CA LYS A 123 4.90 -16.41 -14.26
C LYS A 123 5.77 -15.97 -13.10
N LYS A 124 6.80 -15.16 -13.37
CA LYS A 124 7.72 -14.64 -12.34
C LYS A 124 7.01 -13.78 -11.30
N GLN A 125 6.14 -12.85 -11.75
CA GLN A 125 5.45 -11.95 -10.82
C GLN A 125 4.36 -12.68 -10.02
N ILE A 126 3.59 -13.59 -10.63
CA ILE A 126 2.61 -14.44 -9.91
C ILE A 126 3.32 -15.26 -8.83
N LYS A 127 4.46 -15.88 -9.16
CA LYS A 127 5.26 -16.61 -8.15
C LYS A 127 5.67 -15.71 -6.99
N LYS A 128 6.11 -14.47 -7.27
CA LYS A 128 6.49 -13.50 -6.23
C LYS A 128 5.28 -13.14 -5.35
N ILE A 129 4.11 -12.89 -5.95
CA ILE A 129 2.86 -12.62 -5.21
C ILE A 129 2.56 -13.78 -4.25
N LYS A 130 2.53 -15.01 -4.74
CA LYS A 130 2.24 -16.20 -3.92
C LYS A 130 3.22 -16.37 -2.77
N LEU A 131 4.52 -16.31 -3.04
CA LEU A 131 5.55 -16.42 -1.99
C LEU A 131 5.42 -15.31 -0.94
N SER A 132 5.07 -14.09 -1.34
CA SER A 132 4.85 -12.98 -0.40
C SER A 132 3.61 -13.21 0.47
N LEU A 133 2.50 -13.69 -0.12
CA LEU A 133 1.29 -14.03 0.63
C LEU A 133 1.52 -15.18 1.60
N GLU A 134 2.17 -16.26 1.17
CA GLU A 134 2.56 -17.38 2.03
C GLU A 134 3.39 -16.93 3.23
N TRP A 135 4.40 -16.10 2.97
CA TRP A 135 5.27 -15.58 4.03
C TRP A 135 4.51 -14.67 5.00
N LEU A 136 3.71 -13.72 4.50
CA LEU A 136 2.89 -12.83 5.33
C LEU A 136 1.85 -13.62 6.15
N ASN A 137 1.23 -14.63 5.55
CA ASN A 137 0.24 -15.48 6.24
C ASN A 137 0.86 -16.26 7.42
N ARG A 138 2.06 -16.80 7.22
CA ARG A 138 2.81 -17.50 8.28
C ARG A 138 3.22 -16.53 9.42
N GLU A 139 3.66 -15.33 9.09
CA GLU A 139 4.02 -14.31 10.09
C GLU A 139 2.83 -13.84 10.95
N MET A 140 1.60 -14.07 10.46
CA MET A 140 0.35 -13.76 11.19
C MET A 140 -0.18 -14.91 12.05
N GLU A 141 0.44 -16.10 12.01
CA GLU A 141 -0.03 -17.23 12.77
C GLU A 141 -0.13 -16.93 14.27
N GLY A 142 -1.32 -17.14 14.84
CA GLY A 142 -1.60 -16.85 16.26
C GLY A 142 -1.65 -15.36 16.64
N LYS A 143 -1.70 -14.45 15.66
CA LYS A 143 -1.72 -13.01 15.90
C LYS A 143 -3.00 -12.34 15.38
N ILE A 144 -3.35 -11.21 16.00
CA ILE A 144 -4.39 -10.29 15.53
C ILE A 144 -3.78 -9.22 14.63
N TYR A 145 -2.60 -8.70 14.99
CA TYR A 145 -1.81 -7.71 14.26
C TYR A 145 -0.35 -8.12 14.23
N TYR A 146 0.43 -7.60 13.27
CA TYR A 146 1.82 -8.01 13.07
C TYR A 146 2.72 -7.69 14.25
N LEU A 147 2.60 -6.50 14.83
CA LEU A 147 3.48 -6.04 15.89
C LEU A 147 2.82 -6.22 17.27
N GLU A 148 3.22 -7.26 18.02
CA GLU A 148 2.80 -7.50 19.42
C GLU A 148 1.27 -7.42 19.62
N ASN A 149 0.49 -7.85 18.64
CA ASN A 149 -0.96 -7.74 18.61
C ASN A 149 -1.52 -6.32 18.77
N LYS A 150 -0.72 -5.31 18.41
CA LYS A 150 -1.12 -3.90 18.38
C LYS A 150 -1.16 -3.41 16.94
N PHE A 151 -2.24 -2.71 16.59
CA PHE A 151 -2.37 -2.10 15.27
C PHE A 151 -1.21 -1.14 15.00
N SER A 152 -0.56 -1.32 13.88
CA SER A 152 0.64 -0.61 13.47
C SER A 152 0.62 -0.25 11.98
N TYR A 153 1.61 0.46 11.52
CA TYR A 153 1.75 0.78 10.10
C TYR A 153 2.02 -0.46 9.23
N ALA A 154 2.56 -1.54 9.82
CA ALA A 154 2.68 -2.83 9.12
C ALA A 154 1.33 -3.35 8.64
N ASP A 155 0.31 -3.29 9.51
CA ASP A 155 -1.05 -3.75 9.20
C ASP A 155 -1.70 -2.88 8.11
N ILE A 156 -1.43 -1.56 8.13
CA ILE A 156 -1.87 -0.65 7.08
C ILE A 156 -1.26 -1.04 5.73
N ALA A 157 0.04 -1.24 5.69
CA ALA A 157 0.75 -1.58 4.45
C ALA A 157 0.28 -2.91 3.88
N VAL A 158 0.22 -3.95 4.71
CA VAL A 158 -0.24 -5.29 4.30
C VAL A 158 -1.70 -5.26 3.89
N GLY A 159 -2.59 -4.63 4.67
CA GLY A 159 -4.02 -4.54 4.35
C GLY A 159 -4.29 -3.83 3.02
N CYS A 160 -3.54 -2.76 2.71
CA CYS A 160 -3.64 -2.08 1.43
C CYS A 160 -3.14 -2.96 0.26
N ALA A 161 -2.07 -3.72 0.46
CA ALA A 161 -1.55 -4.66 -0.53
C ALA A 161 -2.54 -5.81 -0.80
N LEU A 162 -3.12 -6.40 0.24
CA LEU A 162 -4.16 -7.44 0.12
C LEU A 162 -5.36 -6.91 -0.66
N GLY A 163 -5.87 -5.71 -0.33
CA GLY A 163 -6.98 -5.10 -1.05
C GLY A 163 -6.66 -4.84 -2.53
N TYR A 164 -5.42 -4.52 -2.86
CA TYR A 164 -4.99 -4.35 -4.24
C TYR A 164 -4.92 -5.67 -5.01
N VAL A 165 -4.39 -6.73 -4.38
CA VAL A 165 -4.35 -8.07 -4.97
C VAL A 165 -5.77 -8.59 -5.19
N LYS A 166 -6.66 -8.48 -4.19
CA LYS A 166 -8.07 -8.88 -4.30
C LYS A 166 -8.80 -8.16 -5.43
N LEU A 167 -8.51 -6.88 -5.64
CA LEU A 167 -9.10 -6.10 -6.74
C LEU A 167 -8.58 -6.53 -8.12
N ARG A 168 -7.28 -6.84 -8.23
CA ARG A 168 -6.61 -7.07 -9.52
C ARG A 168 -6.55 -8.53 -9.94
N TYR A 169 -6.52 -9.41 -8.98
CA TYR A 169 -6.27 -10.85 -9.14
C TYR A 169 -7.22 -11.64 -8.24
N PRO A 170 -8.56 -11.54 -8.46
CA PRO A 170 -9.54 -12.26 -7.66
C PRO A 170 -9.38 -13.78 -7.78
N GLU A 171 -8.67 -14.26 -8.80
CA GLU A 171 -8.31 -15.65 -8.98
C GLU A 171 -7.27 -16.16 -7.97
N ILE A 172 -6.56 -15.27 -7.29
CA ILE A 172 -5.70 -15.63 -6.14
C ILE A 172 -6.62 -15.72 -4.92
N ASP A 173 -7.08 -16.94 -4.62
CA ASP A 173 -8.00 -17.20 -3.51
C ASP A 173 -7.30 -17.05 -2.15
N SER A 174 -7.17 -15.79 -1.72
CA SER A 174 -6.58 -15.45 -0.42
C SER A 174 -7.45 -15.93 0.76
N GLU A 175 -8.76 -16.18 0.54
CA GLU A 175 -9.70 -16.56 1.60
C GLU A 175 -9.51 -18.02 2.03
N LYS A 176 -9.20 -18.93 1.09
CA LYS A 176 -9.00 -20.36 1.39
C LYS A 176 -7.56 -20.71 1.67
N GLU A 177 -6.64 -20.09 0.94
CA GLU A 177 -5.22 -20.42 0.97
C GLU A 177 -4.47 -19.65 2.07
N TYR A 178 -4.95 -18.44 2.44
CA TYR A 178 -4.26 -17.53 3.38
C TYR A 178 -5.20 -17.05 4.49
N LEU A 179 -5.69 -17.98 5.33
CA LEU A 179 -6.72 -17.73 6.35
C LEU A 179 -6.34 -16.61 7.33
N ASN A 180 -5.08 -16.53 7.77
CA ASN A 180 -4.68 -15.49 8.71
C ASN A 180 -4.72 -14.09 8.06
N LEU A 181 -4.36 -13.99 6.76
CA LEU A 181 -4.44 -12.74 6.01
C LEU A 181 -5.89 -12.36 5.72
N HIS A 182 -6.76 -13.35 5.47
CA HIS A 182 -8.19 -13.10 5.32
C HIS A 182 -8.77 -12.49 6.60
N HIS A 183 -8.52 -13.10 7.77
CA HIS A 183 -8.99 -12.58 9.06
C HIS A 183 -8.45 -11.17 9.33
N LEU A 184 -7.17 -10.92 9.08
CA LEU A 184 -6.60 -9.57 9.19
C LEU A 184 -7.32 -8.59 8.27
N TYR A 185 -7.52 -8.95 6.99
CA TYR A 185 -8.17 -8.07 6.03
C TYR A 185 -9.59 -7.71 6.43
N GLU A 186 -10.41 -8.68 6.85
CA GLU A 186 -11.78 -8.46 7.34
C GLU A 186 -11.79 -7.53 8.58
N LEU A 187 -10.87 -7.72 9.51
CA LEU A 187 -10.72 -6.86 10.68
C LEU A 187 -10.36 -5.42 10.27
N LEU A 188 -9.44 -5.25 9.32
CA LEU A 188 -9.02 -3.94 8.83
C LEU A 188 -10.15 -3.23 8.06
N MET A 189 -10.97 -3.97 7.29
CA MET A 189 -12.11 -3.41 6.57
C MET A 189 -13.24 -2.91 7.47
N GLN A 190 -13.25 -3.25 8.76
CA GLN A 190 -14.15 -2.64 9.74
C GLN A 190 -13.73 -1.22 10.14
N ARG A 191 -12.49 -0.80 9.84
CA ARG A 191 -11.99 0.53 10.18
C ARG A 191 -12.46 1.57 9.15
N PRO A 192 -13.00 2.72 9.59
CA PRO A 192 -13.46 3.78 8.68
C PRO A 192 -12.37 4.28 7.71
N SER A 193 -11.09 4.24 8.12
CA SER A 193 -9.95 4.63 7.29
C SER A 193 -9.78 3.75 6.05
N PHE A 194 -9.99 2.43 6.20
CA PHE A 194 -9.94 1.47 5.10
C PHE A 194 -11.16 1.55 4.21
N GLN A 195 -12.36 1.69 4.79
CA GLN A 195 -13.63 1.81 4.05
C GLN A 195 -13.63 3.03 3.14
N LYS A 196 -13.28 4.21 3.66
CA LYS A 196 -13.24 5.48 2.91
C LYS A 196 -12.16 5.54 1.82
N THR A 197 -11.21 4.61 1.83
CA THR A 197 -10.09 4.58 0.88
C THR A 197 -10.12 3.37 -0.03
N THR A 198 -11.20 2.58 -0.02
CA THR A 198 -11.36 1.41 -0.90
C THR A 198 -11.10 1.79 -2.36
N PRO A 199 -10.25 1.04 -3.09
CA PRO A 199 -10.02 1.34 -4.50
C PRO A 199 -11.28 1.11 -5.32
N GLU A 200 -11.48 1.96 -6.32
CA GLU A 200 -12.61 1.85 -7.24
C GLU A 200 -12.35 0.70 -8.24
N PRO A 201 -13.36 -0.12 -8.57
CA PRO A 201 -13.26 -1.01 -9.70
C PRO A 201 -12.92 -0.20 -10.96
N TYR A 202 -12.06 -0.72 -11.84
CA TYR A 202 -11.91 -0.10 -13.16
C TYR A 202 -13.18 -0.37 -13.96
N LEU A 203 -13.83 0.70 -14.37
CA LEU A 203 -14.85 0.66 -15.42
C LEU A 203 -14.20 0.33 -16.76
#